data_bcb0d9544f611bed4745789c86701a6e
#
_entry.id   bcb0d9544f611bed4745789c86701a6e
#
_cell.length_a   1.000
_cell.length_b   1.000
_cell.length_c   1.000
_cell.angle_alpha   90.00
_cell.angle_beta   90.00
_cell.angle_gamma   90.00
#
_symmetry.space_group_name_H-M   'P 1'
#
loop_
_entity.id
_entity.type
_entity.pdbx_description
1 polymer ?
#
loop_
_entity_poly.entity_id
_entity_poly.type
_entity_poly.pdbx_seq_one_letter_code
_entity_poly.pdbx_strand_id
1 'polypeptide(L)'
;MYAIKEGTANINNEKVKVFARDVNHAGAELVVRAGSTGFRGRVPREKGARSYFALGLIRGDIKFDPVYDDETGELIGLEVAALGDSGLMALIDSLAFALQALTDA
;
A
#
# COMPACT_ATOMS: atom_id res chain seq x y z
N MET A 1 14.39 -3.78 13.79
CA MET A 1 13.76 -4.33 12.57
C MET A 1 12.33 -4.71 12.86
N TYR A 2 11.44 -4.32 12.02
CA TYR A 2 10.02 -4.59 12.22
C TYR A 2 9.63 -5.89 11.52
N ALA A 3 8.90 -6.74 12.24
CA ALA A 3 8.43 -7.99 11.69
C ALA A 3 7.35 -7.74 10.64
N ILE A 4 7.36 -8.57 9.61
CA ILE A 4 6.29 -8.58 8.61
C ILE A 4 5.11 -9.33 9.22
N LYS A 5 3.94 -8.68 9.19
CA LYS A 5 2.71 -9.28 9.70
C LYS A 5 1.83 -9.68 8.54
N GLU A 6 1.21 -10.84 8.67
CA GLU A 6 0.31 -11.36 7.66
C GLU A 6 -1.14 -11.10 8.08
N GLY A 7 -1.94 -10.72 7.12
CA GLY A 7 -3.36 -10.49 7.33
C GLY A 7 -4.14 -10.76 6.06
N THR A 8 -5.39 -10.33 6.04
CA THR A 8 -6.24 -10.48 4.87
C THR A 8 -7.00 -9.21 4.60
N ALA A 9 -7.25 -8.94 3.32
CA ALA A 9 -8.17 -7.90 2.87
C ALA A 9 -9.26 -8.57 2.04
N ASN A 10 -10.47 -8.00 2.10
CA ASN A 10 -11.60 -8.54 1.35
C ASN A 10 -11.84 -7.65 0.13
N ILE A 11 -11.68 -8.23 -1.06
CA ILE A 11 -11.87 -7.50 -2.32
C ILE A 11 -12.89 -8.26 -3.13
N ASN A 12 -14.06 -7.65 -3.36
CA ASN A 12 -15.17 -8.28 -4.09
C ASN A 12 -15.51 -9.66 -3.53
N ASN A 13 -15.65 -9.74 -2.21
CA ASN A 13 -16.01 -10.96 -1.47
C ASN A 13 -14.96 -12.08 -1.53
N GLU A 14 -13.74 -11.77 -1.94
CA GLU A 14 -12.65 -12.71 -1.87
C GLU A 14 -11.57 -12.22 -0.92
N LYS A 15 -11.02 -13.14 -0.14
CA LYS A 15 -9.95 -12.82 0.80
C LYS A 15 -8.62 -12.81 0.06
N VAL A 16 -7.91 -11.71 0.20
CA VAL A 16 -6.57 -11.55 -0.38
C VAL A 16 -5.58 -11.51 0.77
N LYS A 17 -4.56 -12.35 0.72
CA LYS A 17 -3.49 -12.32 1.71
C LYS A 17 -2.70 -11.02 1.54
N VAL A 18 -2.54 -10.28 2.62
CA VAL A 18 -1.74 -9.05 2.63
C VAL A 18 -0.65 -9.13 3.68
N PHE A 19 0.44 -8.45 3.39
CA PHE A 19 1.56 -8.36 4.30
C PHE A 19 1.72 -6.92 4.74
N ALA A 20 1.99 -6.71 6.01
CA ALA A 20 2.14 -5.39 6.59
C ALA A 20 3.51 -5.25 7.23
N ARG A 21 4.07 -4.07 7.14
CA ARG A 21 5.36 -3.74 7.74
C ARG A 21 5.39 -2.29 8.15
N ASP A 22 5.98 -2.01 9.31
CA ASP A 22 6.29 -0.65 9.72
C ASP A 22 7.65 -0.27 9.15
N VAL A 23 7.73 0.92 8.59
CA VAL A 23 8.96 1.49 8.02
C VAL A 23 9.29 2.76 8.79
N ASN A 24 10.46 2.81 9.39
CA ASN A 24 10.87 3.96 10.22
C ASN A 24 12.25 4.47 9.80
N HIS A 25 12.32 5.77 9.51
CA HIS A 25 13.55 6.46 9.19
C HIS A 25 13.61 7.80 9.94
N ALA A 26 14.42 7.85 11.00
CA ALA A 26 14.73 9.09 11.72
C ALA A 26 13.48 9.94 12.07
N GLY A 27 12.43 9.29 12.54
CA GLY A 27 11.21 9.98 12.95
C GLY A 27 10.12 10.05 11.91
N ALA A 28 10.36 9.62 10.68
CA ALA A 28 9.30 9.40 9.69
C ALA A 28 8.95 7.92 9.70
N GLU A 29 7.72 7.63 10.07
CA GLU A 29 7.29 6.23 10.20
C GLU A 29 5.96 6.02 9.49
N LEU A 30 5.94 5.01 8.62
CA LEU A 30 4.78 4.60 7.86
C LEU A 30 4.48 3.14 8.14
N VAL A 31 3.21 2.76 8.02
CA VAL A 31 2.83 1.36 7.92
C VAL A 31 2.39 1.11 6.49
N VAL A 32 2.96 0.08 5.87
CA VAL A 32 2.61 -0.31 4.51
C VAL A 32 1.97 -1.68 4.53
N ARG A 33 0.88 -1.83 3.77
CA ARG A 33 0.19 -3.12 3.63
C ARG A 33 -0.02 -3.36 2.15
N ALA A 34 0.30 -4.54 1.69
CA ALA A 34 0.12 -4.88 0.28
C ALA A 34 -0.02 -6.38 0.10
N GLY A 35 -0.72 -6.75 -0.93
CA GLY A 35 -0.88 -8.15 -1.29
C GLY A 35 -1.65 -8.29 -2.59
N SER A 36 -1.52 -9.44 -3.20
CA SER A 36 -2.19 -9.75 -4.46
C SER A 36 -2.40 -11.26 -4.58
N THR A 37 -3.43 -11.63 -5.31
CA THR A 37 -3.61 -13.03 -5.69
C THR A 37 -2.72 -13.42 -6.87
N GLY A 38 -2.03 -12.45 -7.47
CA GLY A 38 -1.16 -12.68 -8.62
C GLY A 38 -1.92 -12.62 -9.93
N PHE A 39 -1.17 -12.60 -11.00
CA PHE A 39 -1.75 -12.54 -12.34
C PHE A 39 -2.73 -13.70 -12.54
N ARG A 40 -3.88 -13.39 -13.13
CA ARG A 40 -5.00 -14.31 -13.35
C ARG A 40 -5.64 -14.83 -12.06
N GLY A 41 -5.29 -14.22 -10.91
CA GLY A 41 -5.86 -14.57 -9.61
C GLY A 41 -5.45 -15.92 -9.08
N ARG A 42 -4.64 -16.68 -9.81
CA ARG A 42 -4.17 -18.04 -9.44
C ARG A 42 -5.31 -18.96 -9.02
N VAL A 43 -6.45 -18.81 -9.65
CA VAL A 43 -7.61 -19.64 -9.42
C VAL A 43 -8.04 -20.28 -10.73
N PRO A 44 -8.72 -21.44 -10.68
CA PRO A 44 -9.08 -22.15 -11.90
C PRO A 44 -9.92 -21.36 -12.88
N ARG A 45 -10.64 -20.32 -12.41
CA ARG A 45 -11.55 -19.53 -13.24
C ARG A 45 -10.95 -18.27 -13.81
N GLU A 46 -9.70 -18.02 -13.58
CA GLU A 46 -8.98 -16.88 -14.15
C GLU A 46 -9.72 -15.54 -14.07
N LYS A 47 -10.13 -15.16 -12.89
CA LYS A 47 -10.87 -13.90 -12.69
C LYS A 47 -10.00 -12.67 -12.68
N GLY A 48 -8.72 -12.80 -12.97
CA GLY A 48 -7.77 -11.71 -12.86
C GLY A 48 -7.28 -11.52 -11.43
N ALA A 49 -6.23 -10.71 -11.31
CA ALA A 49 -5.62 -10.46 -10.01
C ALA A 49 -6.51 -9.56 -9.16
N ARG A 50 -6.56 -9.87 -7.87
CA ARG A 50 -7.09 -8.95 -6.87
C ARG A 50 -5.93 -8.45 -6.05
N SER A 51 -5.76 -7.15 -6.02
CA SER A 51 -4.59 -6.53 -5.43
C SER A 51 -4.99 -5.47 -4.43
N TYR A 52 -4.18 -5.32 -3.39
CA TYR A 52 -4.43 -4.41 -2.29
C TYR A 52 -3.17 -3.66 -1.95
N PHE A 53 -3.31 -2.36 -1.71
CA PHE A 53 -2.22 -1.52 -1.24
C PHE A 53 -2.76 -0.49 -0.27
N ALA A 54 -2.13 -0.35 0.87
CA ALA A 54 -2.47 0.69 1.84
C ALA A 54 -1.19 1.26 2.43
N LEU A 55 -1.23 2.56 2.66
CA LEU A 55 -0.12 3.29 3.26
C LEU A 55 -0.70 4.17 4.36
N GLY A 56 -0.20 4.01 5.59
CA GLY A 56 -0.67 4.78 6.73
C GLY A 56 0.48 5.53 7.39
N LEU A 57 0.18 6.71 7.92
CA LEU A 57 1.14 7.52 8.64
C LEU A 57 1.09 7.20 10.12
N ILE A 58 2.24 6.89 10.70
CA ILE A 58 2.38 6.78 12.15
C ILE A 58 2.96 8.08 12.71
N ARG A 59 4.01 8.61 12.07
CA ARG A 59 4.59 9.91 12.46
C ARG A 59 5.43 10.46 11.32
N GLY A 60 5.64 11.78 11.33
CA GLY A 60 6.49 12.47 10.37
C GLY A 60 5.71 13.42 9.48
N ASP A 61 6.45 14.17 8.66
CA ASP A 61 5.88 15.17 7.76
C ASP A 61 5.49 14.53 6.43
N ILE A 62 4.47 13.70 6.46
CA ILE A 62 3.94 13.03 5.27
C ILE A 62 2.44 13.29 5.24
N LYS A 63 1.95 13.75 4.10
CA LYS A 63 0.53 14.06 3.91
C LYS A 63 -0.09 13.18 2.85
N PHE A 64 -1.32 12.77 3.10
CA PHE A 64 -2.16 12.06 2.14
C PHE A 64 -3.35 12.94 1.83
N ASP A 65 -3.52 13.29 0.56
CA ASP A 65 -4.61 14.14 0.13
C ASP A 65 -5.41 13.46 -0.97
N PRO A 66 -6.74 13.41 -0.84
CA PRO A 66 -7.58 12.89 -1.91
C PRO A 66 -7.63 13.88 -3.07
N VAL A 67 -7.71 13.34 -4.27
CA VAL A 67 -7.86 14.14 -5.48
C VAL A 67 -9.25 13.87 -6.05
N TYR A 68 -10.02 14.95 -6.27
CA TYR A 68 -11.37 14.86 -6.78
C TYR A 68 -11.47 15.47 -8.17
N ASP A 69 -12.35 14.89 -9.00
CA ASP A 69 -12.66 15.46 -10.29
C ASP A 69 -13.43 16.78 -10.10
N ASP A 70 -12.99 17.84 -10.78
CA ASP A 70 -13.59 19.16 -10.64
C ASP A 70 -15.02 19.22 -11.16
N GLU A 71 -15.36 18.39 -12.13
CA GLU A 71 -16.68 18.40 -12.75
C GLU A 71 -17.67 17.49 -12.05
N THR A 72 -17.23 16.30 -11.66
CA THR A 72 -18.13 15.28 -11.09
C THR A 72 -18.09 15.22 -9.59
N GLY A 73 -17.02 15.71 -8.97
CA GLY A 73 -16.80 15.58 -7.53
C GLY A 73 -16.38 14.17 -7.10
N GLU A 74 -16.14 13.29 -8.02
CA GLU A 74 -15.72 11.92 -7.71
C GLU A 74 -14.26 11.87 -7.28
N LEU A 75 -13.95 10.93 -6.38
CA LEU A 75 -12.59 10.66 -5.99
C LEU A 75 -11.86 9.96 -7.12
N ILE A 76 -10.82 10.59 -7.66
CA ILE A 76 -10.09 10.07 -8.81
C ILE A 76 -8.62 9.80 -8.52
N GLY A 77 -8.14 10.13 -7.34
CA GLY A 77 -6.73 9.91 -7.05
C GLY A 77 -6.37 10.17 -5.61
N LEU A 78 -5.12 9.91 -5.30
CA LEU A 78 -4.55 10.16 -4.00
C LEU A 78 -3.14 10.73 -4.20
N GLU A 79 -2.86 11.81 -3.50
CA GLU A 79 -1.52 12.40 -3.49
C GLU A 79 -0.82 12.09 -2.18
N VAL A 80 0.46 11.79 -2.27
CA VAL A 80 1.30 11.59 -1.10
C VAL A 80 2.48 12.54 -1.22
N ALA A 81 2.65 13.39 -0.22
CA ALA A 81 3.75 14.34 -0.18
C ALA A 81 4.56 14.15 1.10
N ALA A 82 5.87 14.08 0.96
CA ALA A 82 6.76 13.90 2.09
C ALA A 82 7.77 15.04 2.14
N LEU A 83 8.03 15.53 3.33
CA LEU A 83 9.04 16.56 3.55
C LEU A 83 10.27 15.94 4.21
N GLY A 84 11.45 16.27 3.66
CA GLY A 84 12.71 15.85 4.23
C GLY A 84 13.19 14.50 3.76
N ASP A 85 14.46 14.24 4.03
CA ASP A 85 15.11 13.01 3.58
C ASP A 85 14.55 11.76 4.28
N SER A 86 14.21 11.90 5.55
CA SER A 86 13.60 10.79 6.30
C SER A 86 12.27 10.38 5.68
N GLY A 87 11.45 11.35 5.28
CA GLY A 87 10.19 11.08 4.60
C GLY A 87 10.41 10.40 3.26
N LEU A 88 11.39 10.87 2.50
CA LEU A 88 11.74 10.26 1.22
C LEU A 88 12.16 8.80 1.40
N MET A 89 13.03 8.53 2.36
CA MET A 89 13.49 7.17 2.62
C MET A 89 12.34 6.25 3.07
N ALA A 90 11.45 6.76 3.92
CA ALA A 90 10.29 5.99 4.35
C ALA A 90 9.39 5.65 3.18
N LEU A 91 9.17 6.59 2.24
CA LEU A 91 8.40 6.33 1.04
C LEU A 91 9.07 5.30 0.13
N ILE A 92 10.36 5.44 -0.10
CA ILE A 92 11.10 4.49 -0.95
C ILE A 92 10.97 3.08 -0.40
N ASP A 93 11.23 2.89 0.89
CA ASP A 93 11.19 1.57 1.49
C ASP A 93 9.78 0.99 1.54
N SER A 94 8.78 1.85 1.77
CA SER A 94 7.38 1.41 1.74
C SER A 94 6.95 0.96 0.36
N LEU A 95 7.33 1.72 -0.67
CA LEU A 95 7.00 1.37 -2.05
C LEU A 95 7.75 0.12 -2.51
N ALA A 96 8.99 -0.03 -2.08
CA ALA A 96 9.76 -1.24 -2.39
C ALA A 96 9.13 -2.49 -1.75
N PHE A 97 8.70 -2.38 -0.50
CA PHE A 97 7.99 -3.46 0.17
C PHE A 97 6.69 -3.81 -0.55
N ALA A 98 5.92 -2.79 -0.92
CA ALA A 98 4.66 -3.00 -1.62
C ALA A 98 4.88 -3.67 -2.98
N LEU A 99 5.88 -3.23 -3.72
CA LEU A 99 6.22 -3.82 -5.01
C LEU A 99 6.53 -5.31 -4.85
N GLN A 100 7.35 -5.65 -3.87
CA GLN A 100 7.70 -7.05 -3.62
C GLN A 100 6.47 -7.87 -3.23
N ALA A 101 5.64 -7.35 -2.32
CA ALA A 101 4.44 -8.06 -1.89
C ALA A 101 3.45 -8.29 -3.03
N LEU A 102 3.35 -7.34 -3.97
CA LEU A 102 2.46 -7.46 -5.12
C LEU A 102 3.00 -8.43 -6.16
N THR A 103 4.31 -8.50 -6.34
CA THR A 103 4.93 -9.31 -7.39
C THR A 103 5.24 -10.74 -6.95
N ASP A 104 5.38 -10.98 -5.65
CA ASP A 104 5.67 -12.32 -5.12
C ASP A 104 4.42 -13.18 -4.93
N ALA A 105 3.29 -12.69 -5.35
CA ALA A 105 2.02 -13.41 -5.21
C ALA A 105 1.95 -14.64 -6.12
#